data_c2c46fdede151e175b71e160f28cdaac
#
_entry.id   c2c46fdede151e175b71e160f28cdaac
#
_cell.length_a   1.000
_cell.length_b   1.000
_cell.length_c   1.000
_cell.angle_alpha   90.00
_cell.angle_beta   90.00
_cell.angle_gamma   90.00
#
_symmetry.space_group_name_H-M   'P 1'
#
loop_
_entity.id
_entity.type
_entity.pdbx_description
1 polymer ?
#
loop_
_entity_poly.entity_id
_entity_poly.type
_entity_poly.pdbx_seq_one_letter_code
_entity_poly.pdbx_strand_id
1 'polypeptide(L)'
;MPSLLAFVWLSAVALAALACGTMGALILARLYRAHRMTNLPERRAAISKALLHFALSGDTRPNLSIATSVDRMLLIETALDAAAIMRGPARTRLVALLREIGLDERMRRQARRGRTTERIASIEALRLFPDTRTLAVLKHAERSRHLRVVIAALKTRAELGVGADLTRLLEIAARPGAHKSPALYELIEVSVEADIPGSLGALASAADPAEKCALLRALGETGKLSCLEPVARAAQDDNADVRAAAISALGALGYADAAPMLAAATEDAHWCVRLKAAEALGRVGAFEHHARVARLLEDDVWWVRFRAEEAMHKLNERAEAHIVSVAQSVRALAPQRGAARDRGL
;
A
#
# COMPACT_ATOMS: atom_id res chain seq x y z
N MET A 1 59.35 37.36 -14.33
CA MET A 1 57.98 37.54 -14.91
C MET A 1 57.60 36.49 -15.97
N PRO A 2 58.44 36.05 -16.93
CA PRO A 2 58.04 35.06 -17.93
C PRO A 2 57.74 33.66 -17.39
N SER A 3 58.36 33.23 -16.30
CA SER A 3 58.13 31.89 -15.68
C SER A 3 56.78 31.73 -15.01
N LEU A 4 56.23 32.79 -14.43
CA LEU A 4 54.89 32.79 -13.79
C LEU A 4 53.77 32.68 -14.85
N LEU A 5 53.88 33.41 -15.95
CA LEU A 5 52.95 33.34 -17.08
C LEU A 5 52.95 31.97 -17.75
N ALA A 6 54.14 31.36 -17.93
CA ALA A 6 54.27 30.02 -18.48
C ALA A 6 53.63 28.96 -17.55
N PHE A 7 53.80 29.08 -16.24
CA PHE A 7 53.17 28.18 -15.25
C PHE A 7 51.66 28.29 -15.25
N VAL A 8 51.11 29.54 -15.28
CA VAL A 8 49.65 29.76 -15.35
C VAL A 8 49.09 29.20 -16.65
N TRP A 9 49.80 29.38 -17.77
CA TRP A 9 49.34 28.84 -19.06
C TRP A 9 49.34 27.31 -19.12
N LEU A 10 50.41 26.67 -18.60
CA LEU A 10 50.51 25.22 -18.51
C LEU A 10 49.42 24.62 -17.59
N SER A 11 49.14 25.24 -16.45
CA SER A 11 48.11 24.80 -15.53
C SER A 11 46.70 24.93 -16.15
N ALA A 12 46.42 26.01 -16.90
CA ALA A 12 45.19 26.19 -17.63
C ALA A 12 44.96 25.13 -18.72
N VAL A 13 46.02 24.82 -19.49
CA VAL A 13 45.99 23.76 -20.52
C VAL A 13 45.77 22.38 -19.86
N ALA A 14 46.45 22.08 -18.76
CA ALA A 14 46.31 20.83 -18.03
C ALA A 14 44.86 20.67 -17.48
N LEU A 15 44.28 21.73 -16.91
CA LEU A 15 42.90 21.76 -16.44
C LEU A 15 41.90 21.56 -17.60
N ALA A 16 42.11 22.22 -18.72
CA ALA A 16 41.30 22.07 -19.92
C ALA A 16 41.36 20.63 -20.47
N ALA A 17 42.55 20.04 -20.54
CA ALA A 17 42.72 18.65 -20.96
C ALA A 17 42.05 17.66 -20.01
N LEU A 18 42.13 17.90 -18.69
CA LEU A 18 41.43 17.09 -17.67
C LEU A 18 39.92 17.21 -17.81
N ALA A 19 39.38 18.41 -18.01
CA ALA A 19 37.95 18.65 -18.23
C ALA A 19 37.44 17.97 -19.50
N CYS A 20 38.18 18.06 -20.61
CA CYS A 20 37.86 17.36 -21.86
C CYS A 20 37.92 15.83 -21.70
N GLY A 21 38.89 15.32 -20.98
CA GLY A 21 39.03 13.89 -20.67
C GLY A 21 37.89 13.35 -19.82
N THR A 22 37.52 14.09 -18.78
CA THR A 22 36.34 13.71 -17.92
C THR A 22 35.04 13.80 -18.68
N MET A 23 34.87 14.82 -19.52
CA MET A 23 33.67 14.97 -20.37
C MET A 23 33.56 13.84 -21.39
N GLY A 24 34.68 13.48 -22.06
CA GLY A 24 34.74 12.34 -22.97
C GLY A 24 34.40 11.02 -22.28
N ALA A 25 34.97 10.79 -21.09
CA ALA A 25 34.63 9.60 -20.29
C ALA A 25 33.16 9.53 -19.86
N LEU A 26 32.57 10.67 -19.49
CA LEU A 26 31.16 10.76 -19.16
C LEU A 26 30.24 10.51 -20.36
N ILE A 27 30.59 11.05 -21.53
CA ILE A 27 29.86 10.82 -22.78
C ILE A 27 29.93 9.34 -23.18
N LEU A 28 31.13 8.73 -23.15
CA LEU A 28 31.31 7.32 -23.43
C LEU A 28 30.55 6.43 -22.44
N ALA A 29 30.57 6.76 -21.15
CA ALA A 29 29.80 6.05 -20.13
C ALA A 29 28.28 6.21 -20.32
N ARG A 30 27.83 7.36 -20.83
CA ARG A 30 26.42 7.63 -21.16
C ARG A 30 25.99 6.87 -22.40
N LEU A 31 26.80 6.88 -23.45
CA LEU A 31 26.54 6.12 -24.70
C LEU A 31 26.54 4.61 -24.43
N TYR A 32 27.48 4.11 -23.65
CA TYR A 32 27.53 2.71 -23.25
C TYR A 32 26.32 2.28 -22.42
N ARG A 33 25.87 3.15 -21.49
CA ARG A 33 24.61 2.93 -20.73
C ARG A 33 23.39 2.99 -21.65
N ALA A 34 23.31 3.97 -22.54
CA ALA A 34 22.21 4.10 -23.50
C ALA A 34 22.11 2.88 -24.40
N HIS A 35 23.23 2.42 -24.98
CA HIS A 35 23.28 1.22 -25.82
C HIS A 35 22.90 -0.07 -25.06
N ARG A 36 23.26 -0.16 -23.78
CA ARG A 36 22.81 -1.27 -22.92
C ARG A 36 21.31 -1.21 -22.60
N MET A 37 20.73 -0.01 -22.54
CA MET A 37 19.30 0.18 -22.23
C MET A 37 18.40 -0.06 -23.45
N THR A 38 18.86 0.19 -24.66
CA THR A 38 18.07 -0.02 -25.88
C THR A 38 17.71 -1.48 -26.14
N ASN A 39 18.55 -2.42 -25.71
CA ASN A 39 18.34 -3.86 -25.91
C ASN A 39 17.61 -4.55 -24.74
N LEU A 40 17.25 -3.81 -23.67
CA LEU A 40 16.56 -4.37 -22.51
C LEU A 40 15.20 -4.99 -22.83
N PRO A 41 14.30 -4.34 -23.60
CA PRO A 41 12.99 -4.92 -23.92
C PRO A 41 13.11 -6.20 -24.75
N GLU A 42 14.02 -6.25 -25.73
CA GLU A 42 14.26 -7.43 -26.54
C GLU A 42 14.81 -8.60 -25.71
N ARG A 43 15.76 -8.32 -24.81
CA ARG A 43 16.31 -9.32 -23.88
C ARG A 43 15.26 -9.83 -22.92
N ARG A 44 14.42 -8.94 -22.38
CA ARG A 44 13.29 -9.33 -21.51
C ARG A 44 12.33 -10.25 -22.26
N ALA A 45 11.98 -9.89 -23.51
CA ALA A 45 11.10 -10.70 -24.35
C ALA A 45 11.72 -12.07 -24.66
N ALA A 46 13.02 -12.14 -24.97
CA ALA A 46 13.73 -13.38 -25.23
C ALA A 46 13.76 -14.29 -24.00
N ILE A 47 14.08 -13.76 -22.82
CA ILE A 47 14.06 -14.49 -21.54
C ILE A 47 12.63 -14.98 -21.23
N SER A 48 11.64 -14.10 -21.36
CA SER A 48 10.23 -14.46 -21.12
C SER A 48 9.77 -15.59 -22.04
N LYS A 49 10.05 -15.48 -23.33
CA LYS A 49 9.71 -16.50 -24.32
C LYS A 49 10.39 -17.84 -24.03
N ALA A 50 11.66 -17.83 -23.65
CA ALA A 50 12.41 -19.03 -23.31
C ALA A 50 11.88 -19.71 -22.04
N LEU A 51 11.57 -18.94 -20.99
CA LEU A 51 10.97 -19.45 -19.76
C LEU A 51 9.57 -20.02 -19.99
N LEU A 52 8.74 -19.32 -20.75
CA LEU A 52 7.37 -19.75 -21.11
C LEU A 52 7.40 -21.05 -21.91
N HIS A 53 8.23 -21.10 -22.95
CA HIS A 53 8.35 -22.28 -23.80
C HIS A 53 8.78 -23.50 -22.95
N PHE A 54 9.80 -23.37 -22.12
CA PHE A 54 10.25 -24.45 -21.24
C PHE A 54 9.17 -24.88 -20.24
N ALA A 55 8.49 -23.91 -19.63
CA ALA A 55 7.46 -24.22 -18.64
C ALA A 55 6.27 -24.96 -19.24
N LEU A 56 5.91 -24.68 -20.50
CA LEU A 56 4.78 -25.30 -21.19
C LEU A 56 5.15 -26.64 -21.83
N SER A 57 6.23 -26.71 -22.62
CA SER A 57 6.63 -27.93 -23.35
C SER A 57 7.48 -28.91 -22.54
N GLY A 58 8.36 -28.39 -21.67
CA GLY A 58 9.29 -29.22 -20.90
C GLY A 58 10.47 -29.81 -21.70
N ASP A 59 10.50 -29.60 -23.03
CA ASP A 59 11.36 -30.39 -23.93
C ASP A 59 12.77 -29.81 -24.13
N THR A 60 13.00 -28.53 -23.90
CA THR A 60 14.31 -27.93 -24.19
C THR A 60 14.73 -27.00 -23.07
N ARG A 61 15.85 -27.31 -22.39
CA ARG A 61 16.44 -26.41 -21.39
C ARG A 61 16.78 -25.07 -22.06
N PRO A 62 16.26 -23.94 -21.54
CA PRO A 62 16.56 -22.65 -22.12
C PRO A 62 18.03 -22.31 -21.90
N ASN A 63 18.73 -21.95 -22.98
CA ASN A 63 20.07 -21.40 -22.89
C ASN A 63 20.00 -19.97 -22.34
N LEU A 64 19.95 -19.83 -21.02
CA LEU A 64 19.87 -18.56 -20.32
C LEU A 64 21.29 -18.01 -20.15
N SER A 65 21.71 -17.15 -21.04
CA SER A 65 22.99 -16.40 -20.88
C SER A 65 22.88 -15.38 -19.76
N ILE A 66 23.19 -15.80 -18.52
CA ILE A 66 23.15 -14.95 -17.31
C ILE A 66 24.54 -14.33 -17.07
N ALA A 67 25.04 -13.58 -18.03
CA ALA A 67 26.38 -13.02 -17.95
C ALA A 67 26.47 -11.81 -17.03
N THR A 68 25.43 -10.98 -16.94
CA THR A 68 25.47 -9.69 -16.21
C THR A 68 24.50 -9.63 -15.03
N SER A 69 24.71 -8.65 -14.13
CA SER A 69 23.76 -8.35 -13.04
C SER A 69 22.40 -7.92 -13.56
N VAL A 70 22.36 -7.29 -14.74
CA VAL A 70 21.12 -6.85 -15.40
C VAL A 70 20.35 -8.07 -15.93
N ASP A 71 21.01 -9.02 -16.57
CA ASP A 71 20.37 -10.25 -17.07
C ASP A 71 19.72 -11.04 -15.93
N ARG A 72 20.37 -11.04 -14.76
CA ARG A 72 19.82 -11.68 -13.55
C ARG A 72 18.60 -10.99 -13.00
N MET A 73 18.59 -9.65 -13.00
CA MET A 73 17.44 -8.87 -12.56
C MET A 73 16.24 -9.11 -13.48
N LEU A 74 16.48 -9.08 -14.80
CA LEU A 74 15.48 -9.41 -15.81
C LEU A 74 14.95 -10.83 -15.67
N LEU A 75 15.82 -11.80 -15.39
CA LEU A 75 15.41 -13.19 -15.17
C LEU A 75 14.49 -13.32 -13.94
N ILE A 76 14.84 -12.63 -12.83
CA ILE A 76 14.03 -12.66 -11.61
C ILE A 76 12.67 -12.03 -11.88
N GLU A 77 12.63 -10.84 -12.48
CA GLU A 77 11.40 -10.14 -12.82
C GLU A 77 10.50 -10.98 -13.74
N THR A 78 11.07 -11.47 -14.86
CA THR A 78 10.31 -12.29 -15.81
C THR A 78 9.87 -13.63 -15.22
N ALA A 79 10.66 -14.23 -14.34
CA ALA A 79 10.27 -15.46 -13.64
C ALA A 79 9.15 -15.22 -12.63
N LEU A 80 9.15 -14.08 -11.91
CA LEU A 80 8.07 -13.68 -11.01
C LEU A 80 6.78 -13.43 -11.79
N ASP A 81 6.86 -12.70 -12.91
CA ASP A 81 5.72 -12.41 -13.78
C ASP A 81 5.13 -13.73 -14.37
N ALA A 82 5.99 -14.59 -14.89
CA ALA A 82 5.59 -15.89 -15.41
C ALA A 82 4.95 -16.77 -14.32
N ALA A 83 5.52 -16.83 -13.13
CA ALA A 83 5.00 -17.63 -12.02
C ALA A 83 3.69 -17.08 -11.44
N ALA A 84 3.41 -15.78 -11.61
CA ALA A 84 2.14 -15.17 -11.21
C ALA A 84 0.97 -15.62 -12.12
N ILE A 85 1.25 -15.83 -13.40
CA ILE A 85 0.25 -16.23 -14.42
C ILE A 85 0.10 -17.76 -14.46
N MET A 86 1.20 -18.49 -14.26
CA MET A 86 1.24 -19.94 -14.38
C MET A 86 0.69 -20.64 -13.15
N ARG A 87 -0.02 -21.75 -13.37
CA ARG A 87 -0.52 -22.66 -12.34
C ARG A 87 -0.17 -24.10 -12.67
N GLY A 88 -0.22 -24.99 -11.68
CA GLY A 88 -0.02 -26.44 -11.86
C GLY A 88 1.38 -26.82 -12.36
N PRO A 89 1.50 -27.83 -13.26
CA PRO A 89 2.78 -28.42 -13.63
C PRO A 89 3.78 -27.44 -14.29
N ALA A 90 3.29 -26.46 -15.04
CA ALA A 90 4.13 -25.46 -15.68
C ALA A 90 4.89 -24.61 -14.63
N ARG A 91 4.20 -24.16 -13.57
CA ARG A 91 4.83 -23.45 -12.46
C ARG A 91 5.85 -24.31 -11.74
N THR A 92 5.54 -25.59 -11.49
CA THR A 92 6.47 -26.51 -10.82
C THR A 92 7.75 -26.70 -11.64
N ARG A 93 7.64 -26.87 -12.97
CA ARG A 93 8.79 -26.95 -13.88
C ARG A 93 9.65 -25.70 -13.87
N LEU A 94 9.00 -24.53 -13.93
CA LEU A 94 9.69 -23.24 -13.84
C LEU A 94 10.50 -23.11 -12.54
N VAL A 95 9.87 -23.38 -11.39
CA VAL A 95 10.54 -23.31 -10.07
C VAL A 95 11.67 -24.33 -9.98
N ALA A 96 11.51 -25.54 -10.54
CA ALA A 96 12.57 -26.56 -10.58
C ALA A 96 13.79 -26.06 -11.38
N LEU A 97 13.58 -25.48 -12.57
CA LEU A 97 14.64 -24.88 -13.37
C LEU A 97 15.37 -23.76 -12.61
N LEU A 98 14.64 -22.88 -11.93
CA LEU A 98 15.22 -21.76 -11.17
C LEU A 98 16.06 -22.27 -9.99
N ARG A 99 15.68 -23.38 -9.35
CA ARG A 99 16.49 -24.06 -8.32
C ARG A 99 17.73 -24.69 -8.91
N GLU A 100 17.61 -25.36 -10.05
CA GLU A 100 18.73 -26.02 -10.72
C GLU A 100 19.85 -25.03 -11.10
N ILE A 101 19.50 -23.84 -11.54
CA ILE A 101 20.46 -22.75 -11.80
C ILE A 101 20.96 -22.04 -10.52
N GLY A 102 20.54 -22.51 -9.33
CA GLY A 102 20.97 -21.98 -8.03
C GLY A 102 20.45 -20.59 -7.69
N LEU A 103 19.33 -20.18 -8.30
CA LEU A 103 18.76 -18.86 -8.08
C LEU A 103 18.22 -18.71 -6.65
N ASP A 104 17.59 -19.73 -6.10
CA ASP A 104 17.04 -19.77 -4.75
C ASP A 104 18.11 -19.48 -3.68
N GLU A 105 19.25 -20.19 -3.73
CA GLU A 105 20.33 -20.02 -2.76
C GLU A 105 20.99 -18.65 -2.91
N ARG A 106 21.08 -18.15 -4.15
CA ARG A 106 21.58 -16.81 -4.41
C ARG A 106 20.67 -15.74 -3.83
N MET A 107 19.34 -15.86 -4.03
CA MET A 107 18.36 -14.94 -3.44
C MET A 107 18.40 -14.96 -1.91
N ARG A 108 18.53 -16.14 -1.29
CA ARG A 108 18.70 -16.24 0.17
C ARG A 108 19.96 -15.54 0.66
N ARG A 109 21.10 -15.67 -0.04
CA ARG A 109 22.34 -14.97 0.32
C ARG A 109 22.20 -13.46 0.16
N GLN A 110 21.59 -13.00 -0.93
CA GLN A 110 21.40 -11.58 -1.21
C GLN A 110 20.38 -10.94 -0.25
N ALA A 111 19.31 -11.65 0.13
CA ALA A 111 18.37 -11.23 1.15
C ALA A 111 19.01 -11.00 2.53
N ARG A 112 20.08 -11.77 2.86
CA ARG A 112 20.82 -11.61 4.13
C ARG A 112 21.87 -10.50 4.08
N ARG A 113 22.62 -10.36 2.99
CA ARG A 113 23.87 -9.56 2.91
C ARG A 113 23.89 -8.47 1.84
N GLY A 114 22.85 -8.36 1.00
CA GLY A 114 22.76 -7.36 -0.08
C GLY A 114 22.53 -5.92 0.43
N ARG A 115 22.62 -4.96 -0.46
CA ARG A 115 22.17 -3.59 -0.21
C ARG A 115 20.63 -3.58 0.01
N THR A 116 20.11 -2.56 0.65
CA THR A 116 18.68 -2.51 1.03
C THR A 116 17.73 -2.80 -0.14
N THR A 117 17.95 -2.21 -1.31
CA THR A 117 17.15 -2.44 -2.52
C THR A 117 17.27 -3.87 -3.04
N GLU A 118 18.49 -4.40 -3.06
CA GLU A 118 18.75 -5.79 -3.49
C GLU A 118 18.15 -6.80 -2.51
N ARG A 119 18.18 -6.50 -1.21
CA ARG A 119 17.56 -7.33 -0.19
C ARG A 119 16.06 -7.42 -0.40
N ILE A 120 15.39 -6.27 -0.64
CA ILE A 120 13.95 -6.22 -0.88
C ILE A 120 13.58 -7.05 -2.11
N ALA A 121 14.23 -6.81 -3.25
CA ALA A 121 13.97 -7.55 -4.48
C ALA A 121 14.20 -9.06 -4.32
N SER A 122 15.25 -9.45 -3.56
CA SER A 122 15.53 -10.86 -3.29
C SER A 122 14.52 -11.50 -2.35
N ILE A 123 14.03 -10.77 -1.34
CA ILE A 123 12.98 -11.20 -0.42
C ILE A 123 11.67 -11.46 -1.18
N GLU A 124 11.26 -10.52 -2.04
CA GLU A 124 10.07 -10.67 -2.87
C GLU A 124 10.19 -11.85 -3.85
N ALA A 125 11.38 -12.06 -4.43
CA ALA A 125 11.63 -13.21 -5.30
C ALA A 125 11.53 -14.56 -4.56
N LEU A 126 11.81 -14.59 -3.26
CA LEU A 126 11.76 -15.82 -2.44
C LEU A 126 10.34 -16.40 -2.31
N ARG A 127 9.28 -15.66 -2.67
CA ARG A 127 7.92 -16.23 -2.76
C ARG A 127 7.80 -17.40 -3.75
N LEU A 128 8.75 -17.53 -4.69
CA LEU A 128 8.81 -18.68 -5.61
C LEU A 128 9.30 -19.96 -4.95
N PHE A 129 9.96 -19.87 -3.81
CA PHE A 129 10.63 -20.98 -3.15
C PHE A 129 10.09 -21.19 -1.73
N PRO A 130 8.86 -21.75 -1.57
CA PRO A 130 8.19 -21.95 -0.28
C PRO A 130 8.80 -23.12 0.50
N ASP A 131 9.99 -22.95 1.03
CA ASP A 131 10.66 -23.96 1.84
C ASP A 131 11.10 -23.40 3.21
N THR A 132 11.46 -24.31 4.12
CA THR A 132 11.87 -23.95 5.49
C THR A 132 13.09 -23.03 5.54
N ARG A 133 14.01 -23.15 4.57
CA ARG A 133 15.20 -22.28 4.47
C ARG A 133 14.80 -20.87 4.11
N THR A 134 13.84 -20.71 3.21
CA THR A 134 13.27 -19.39 2.83
C THR A 134 12.59 -18.76 4.03
N LEU A 135 11.74 -19.49 4.76
CA LEU A 135 11.07 -18.98 5.96
C LEU A 135 12.08 -18.54 7.03
N ALA A 136 13.17 -19.27 7.22
CA ALA A 136 14.24 -18.87 8.14
C ALA A 136 14.94 -17.56 7.71
N VAL A 137 15.12 -17.34 6.39
CA VAL A 137 15.69 -16.08 5.85
C VAL A 137 14.72 -14.92 6.06
N LEU A 138 13.42 -15.12 5.80
CA LEU A 138 12.40 -14.11 6.01
C LEU A 138 12.31 -13.72 7.49
N LYS A 139 12.26 -14.70 8.39
CA LYS A 139 12.27 -14.45 9.86
C LYS A 139 13.52 -13.69 10.32
N HIS A 140 14.66 -13.94 9.70
CA HIS A 140 15.88 -13.14 9.96
C HIS A 140 15.75 -11.70 9.43
N ALA A 141 15.14 -11.51 8.25
CA ALA A 141 14.95 -10.19 7.65
C ALA A 141 13.98 -9.31 8.45
N GLU A 142 13.01 -9.89 9.16
CA GLU A 142 12.08 -9.20 10.08
C GLU A 142 12.79 -8.48 11.24
N ARG A 143 14.02 -8.89 11.57
CA ARG A 143 14.86 -8.24 12.60
C ARG A 143 15.71 -7.09 12.05
N SER A 144 15.55 -6.73 10.78
CA SER A 144 16.31 -5.66 10.14
C SER A 144 16.01 -4.29 10.78
N ARG A 145 17.03 -3.42 10.79
CA ARG A 145 16.86 -2.00 11.16
C ARG A 145 16.07 -1.22 10.10
N HIS A 146 16.09 -1.68 8.85
CA HIS A 146 15.42 -1.03 7.74
C HIS A 146 13.96 -1.48 7.64
N LEU A 147 13.03 -0.59 7.98
CA LEU A 147 11.59 -0.84 7.99
C LEU A 147 11.09 -1.47 6.66
N ARG A 148 11.53 -0.96 5.51
CA ARG A 148 11.16 -1.49 4.19
C ARG A 148 11.53 -2.95 3.99
N VAL A 149 12.66 -3.39 4.55
CA VAL A 149 13.11 -4.80 4.48
C VAL A 149 12.22 -5.68 5.36
N VAL A 150 11.83 -5.17 6.55
CA VAL A 150 10.93 -5.87 7.47
C VAL A 150 9.56 -6.08 6.81
N ILE A 151 9.00 -5.02 6.23
CA ILE A 151 7.69 -5.06 5.57
C ILE A 151 7.71 -6.03 4.37
N ALA A 152 8.75 -5.98 3.53
CA ALA A 152 8.90 -6.90 2.41
C ALA A 152 8.95 -8.38 2.90
N ALA A 153 9.65 -8.65 4.00
CA ALA A 153 9.74 -10.00 4.58
C ALA A 153 8.39 -10.49 5.11
N LEU A 154 7.65 -9.63 5.82
CA LEU A 154 6.31 -9.95 6.34
C LEU A 154 5.32 -10.18 5.20
N LYS A 155 5.32 -9.31 4.18
CA LYS A 155 4.48 -9.47 2.99
C LYS A 155 4.76 -10.79 2.28
N THR A 156 6.02 -11.07 2.00
CA THR A 156 6.41 -12.35 1.34
C THR A 156 6.02 -13.56 2.19
N ARG A 157 6.12 -13.46 3.52
CA ARG A 157 5.69 -14.53 4.43
C ARG A 157 4.18 -14.76 4.39
N ALA A 158 3.40 -13.69 4.37
CA ALA A 158 1.95 -13.75 4.23
C ALA A 158 1.54 -14.37 2.88
N GLU A 159 2.20 -14.00 1.78
CA GLU A 159 2.02 -14.60 0.45
C GLU A 159 2.35 -16.10 0.41
N LEU A 160 3.24 -16.57 1.29
CA LEU A 160 3.55 -17.99 1.47
C LEU A 160 2.56 -18.74 2.40
N GLY A 161 1.49 -18.09 2.84
CA GLY A 161 0.47 -18.66 3.72
C GLY A 161 0.89 -18.74 5.18
N VAL A 162 2.01 -18.13 5.56
CA VAL A 162 2.45 -18.04 6.95
C VAL A 162 2.09 -16.64 7.45
N GLY A 163 0.94 -16.51 8.09
CA GLY A 163 0.44 -15.25 8.62
C GLY A 163 1.47 -14.53 9.52
N ALA A 164 1.42 -13.21 9.52
CA ALA A 164 2.18 -12.42 10.47
C ALA A 164 1.42 -12.38 11.80
N ASP A 165 2.16 -12.44 12.91
CA ASP A 165 1.60 -12.22 14.24
C ASP A 165 1.15 -10.74 14.34
N LEU A 166 -0.11 -10.52 14.72
CA LEU A 166 -0.69 -9.18 14.87
C LEU A 166 0.13 -8.33 15.85
N THR A 167 0.52 -8.90 16.98
CA THR A 167 1.36 -8.20 17.98
C THR A 167 2.64 -7.66 17.34
N ARG A 168 3.27 -8.48 16.50
CA ARG A 168 4.49 -8.07 15.80
C ARG A 168 4.24 -6.97 14.77
N LEU A 169 3.11 -7.01 14.06
CA LEU A 169 2.73 -5.95 13.11
C LEU A 169 2.49 -4.62 13.83
N LEU A 170 1.84 -4.65 14.99
CA LEU A 170 1.58 -3.47 15.81
C LEU A 170 2.89 -2.85 16.37
N GLU A 171 3.80 -3.67 16.91
CA GLU A 171 5.14 -3.19 17.30
C GLU A 171 5.89 -2.48 16.15
N ILE A 172 5.68 -2.96 14.92
CA ILE A 172 6.29 -2.32 13.74
C ILE A 172 5.54 -1.04 13.40
N ALA A 173 4.22 -1.00 13.54
CA ALA A 173 3.41 0.19 13.31
C ALA A 173 3.79 1.35 14.25
N ALA A 174 4.22 1.05 15.47
CA ALA A 174 4.72 2.03 16.44
C ALA A 174 6.10 2.63 16.05
N ARG A 175 6.82 2.06 15.07
CA ARG A 175 8.13 2.61 14.67
C ARG A 175 8.00 3.91 13.89
N PRO A 176 8.96 4.85 14.04
CA PRO A 176 8.96 6.09 13.26
C PRO A 176 8.89 5.84 11.77
N GLY A 177 7.94 6.49 11.10
CA GLY A 177 7.74 6.40 9.65
C GLY A 177 6.94 5.18 9.17
N ALA A 178 6.53 4.27 10.04
CA ALA A 178 5.72 3.11 9.69
C ALA A 178 4.34 3.50 9.14
N HIS A 179 3.77 4.60 9.65
CA HIS A 179 2.50 5.17 9.19
C HIS A 179 2.48 5.55 7.70
N LYS A 180 3.65 5.63 7.05
CA LYS A 180 3.79 5.92 5.61
C LYS A 180 3.77 4.67 4.72
N SER A 181 3.59 3.48 5.29
CA SER A 181 3.66 2.22 4.55
C SER A 181 2.27 1.59 4.35
N PRO A 182 1.65 1.74 3.16
CA PRO A 182 0.37 1.10 2.86
C PRO A 182 0.42 -0.43 3.02
N ALA A 183 1.54 -1.05 2.61
CA ALA A 183 1.71 -2.50 2.70
C ALA A 183 1.71 -3.04 4.15
N LEU A 184 2.14 -2.23 5.13
CA LEU A 184 2.04 -2.62 6.54
C LEU A 184 0.59 -2.62 7.00
N TYR A 185 -0.16 -1.60 6.62
CA TYR A 185 -1.58 -1.52 6.98
C TYR A 185 -2.40 -2.62 6.31
N GLU A 186 -2.14 -2.95 5.05
CA GLU A 186 -2.74 -4.09 4.36
C GLU A 186 -2.54 -5.41 5.14
N LEU A 187 -1.32 -5.63 5.67
CA LEU A 187 -1.02 -6.81 6.50
C LEU A 187 -1.78 -6.79 7.83
N ILE A 188 -1.92 -5.63 8.46
CA ILE A 188 -2.68 -5.47 9.71
C ILE A 188 -4.17 -5.72 9.43
N GLU A 189 -4.73 -5.14 8.37
CA GLU A 189 -6.12 -5.33 7.96
C GLU A 189 -6.46 -6.81 7.73
N VAL A 190 -5.62 -7.54 6.97
CA VAL A 190 -5.77 -8.98 6.76
C VAL A 190 -5.69 -9.77 8.07
N SER A 191 -4.77 -9.40 8.97
CA SER A 191 -4.63 -10.07 10.26
C SER A 191 -5.79 -9.80 11.20
N VAL A 192 -6.32 -8.57 11.20
CA VAL A 192 -7.51 -8.16 11.97
C VAL A 192 -8.76 -8.85 11.47
N GLU A 193 -8.94 -8.94 10.15
CA GLU A 193 -10.09 -9.62 9.54
C GLU A 193 -10.10 -11.14 9.87
N ALA A 194 -8.94 -11.75 9.97
CA ALA A 194 -8.79 -13.17 10.32
C ALA A 194 -9.19 -13.46 11.78
N ASP A 195 -8.96 -12.53 12.72
CA ASP A 195 -9.30 -12.68 14.13
C ASP A 195 -9.78 -11.34 14.74
N ILE A 196 -11.03 -11.00 14.49
CA ILE A 196 -11.66 -9.79 15.05
C ILE A 196 -11.73 -9.82 16.58
N PRO A 197 -12.17 -10.92 17.25
CA PRO A 197 -12.22 -10.95 18.72
C PRO A 197 -10.85 -10.73 19.36
N GLY A 198 -9.81 -11.39 18.85
CA GLY A 198 -8.44 -11.17 19.34
C GLY A 198 -7.95 -9.75 19.10
N SER A 199 -8.31 -9.14 17.97
CA SER A 199 -7.96 -7.76 17.63
C SER A 199 -8.65 -6.74 18.52
N LEU A 200 -9.90 -6.98 18.91
CA LEU A 200 -10.63 -6.15 19.89
C LEU A 200 -10.01 -6.27 21.29
N GLY A 201 -9.56 -7.47 21.66
CA GLY A 201 -8.79 -7.69 22.91
C GLY A 201 -7.46 -6.94 22.87
N ALA A 202 -6.77 -6.96 21.75
CA ALA A 202 -5.53 -6.20 21.54
C ALA A 202 -5.76 -4.69 21.65
N LEU A 203 -6.85 -4.15 21.07
CA LEU A 203 -7.22 -2.74 21.19
C LEU A 203 -7.45 -2.33 22.65
N ALA A 204 -8.14 -3.17 23.41
CA ALA A 204 -8.44 -2.90 24.81
C ALA A 204 -7.20 -2.92 25.70
N SER A 205 -6.17 -3.71 25.35
CA SER A 205 -4.94 -3.86 26.11
C SER A 205 -3.77 -3.01 25.60
N ALA A 206 -3.88 -2.42 24.40
CA ALA A 206 -2.83 -1.59 23.82
C ALA A 206 -2.55 -0.35 24.67
N ALA A 207 -1.28 -0.14 25.03
CA ALA A 207 -0.82 1.04 25.76
C ALA A 207 -0.29 2.14 24.80
N ASP A 208 0.28 1.75 23.66
CA ASP A 208 0.86 2.68 22.69
C ASP A 208 -0.23 3.29 21.81
N PRO A 209 -0.34 4.63 21.73
CA PRO A 209 -1.29 5.31 20.85
C PRO A 209 -1.15 4.92 19.37
N ALA A 210 0.07 4.65 18.89
CA ALA A 210 0.27 4.28 17.50
C ALA A 210 -0.27 2.86 17.19
N GLU A 211 -0.18 1.93 18.15
CA GLU A 211 -0.80 0.60 18.02
C GLU A 211 -2.32 0.71 18.03
N LYS A 212 -2.90 1.52 18.95
CA LYS A 212 -4.34 1.80 18.95
C LYS A 212 -4.81 2.38 17.62
N CYS A 213 -4.12 3.38 17.08
CA CYS A 213 -4.46 4.00 15.79
C CYS A 213 -4.42 2.98 14.64
N ALA A 214 -3.41 2.09 14.62
CA ALA A 214 -3.31 1.06 13.59
C ALA A 214 -4.46 0.04 13.67
N LEU A 215 -4.80 -0.41 14.87
CA LEU A 215 -5.94 -1.31 15.11
C LEU A 215 -7.27 -0.66 14.76
N LEU A 216 -7.50 0.58 15.21
CA LEU A 216 -8.74 1.31 14.91
C LEU A 216 -8.95 1.48 13.42
N ARG A 217 -7.90 1.82 12.68
CA ARG A 217 -7.95 1.92 11.23
C ARG A 217 -8.38 0.58 10.61
N ALA A 218 -7.73 -0.52 10.97
CA ALA A 218 -8.02 -1.83 10.42
C ALA A 218 -9.42 -2.33 10.80
N LEU A 219 -9.84 -2.12 12.06
CA LEU A 219 -11.19 -2.47 12.53
C LEU A 219 -12.28 -1.69 11.80
N GLY A 220 -12.01 -0.41 11.46
CA GLY A 220 -12.93 0.42 10.67
C GLY A 220 -13.22 -0.15 9.28
N GLU A 221 -12.21 -0.72 8.62
CA GLU A 221 -12.36 -1.29 7.27
C GLU A 221 -13.09 -2.65 7.27
N THR A 222 -13.26 -3.31 8.43
CA THR A 222 -13.95 -4.61 8.50
C THR A 222 -15.45 -4.55 8.20
N GLY A 223 -16.09 -3.41 8.38
CA GLY A 223 -17.53 -3.23 8.25
C GLY A 223 -18.37 -4.07 9.22
N LYS A 224 -17.80 -4.60 10.31
CA LYS A 224 -18.50 -5.47 11.25
C LYS A 224 -19.14 -4.69 12.39
N LEU A 225 -20.42 -4.95 12.64
CA LEU A 225 -21.18 -4.31 13.72
C LEU A 225 -20.55 -4.55 15.11
N SER A 226 -19.94 -5.72 15.32
CA SER A 226 -19.25 -6.04 16.58
C SER A 226 -18.09 -5.10 16.92
N CYS A 227 -17.57 -4.38 15.93
CA CYS A 227 -16.50 -3.39 16.12
C CYS A 227 -17.05 -2.03 16.58
N LEU A 228 -18.35 -1.74 16.39
CA LEU A 228 -18.92 -0.42 16.61
C LEU A 228 -18.69 0.10 18.04
N GLU A 229 -19.11 -0.65 19.04
CA GLU A 229 -19.02 -0.22 20.44
C GLU A 229 -17.56 -0.13 20.96
N PRO A 230 -16.66 -1.11 20.68
CA PRO A 230 -15.26 -0.98 21.07
C PRO A 230 -14.56 0.22 20.43
N VAL A 231 -14.82 0.49 19.16
CA VAL A 231 -14.28 1.65 18.45
C VAL A 231 -14.87 2.95 19.00
N ALA A 232 -16.17 2.97 19.33
CA ALA A 232 -16.85 4.10 19.95
C ALA A 232 -16.25 4.48 21.31
N ARG A 233 -15.86 3.50 22.11
CA ARG A 233 -15.14 3.76 23.39
C ARG A 233 -13.80 4.45 23.17
N ALA A 234 -13.06 4.08 22.13
CA ALA A 234 -11.78 4.70 21.80
C ALA A 234 -11.92 6.17 21.32
N ALA A 235 -13.11 6.60 20.91
CA ALA A 235 -13.37 8.02 20.59
C ALA A 235 -13.34 8.94 21.84
N GLN A 236 -13.21 8.39 23.05
CA GLN A 236 -13.07 9.11 24.32
C GLN A 236 -11.66 8.98 24.91
N ASP A 237 -10.68 8.47 24.15
CA ASP A 237 -9.28 8.33 24.61
C ASP A 237 -8.66 9.71 24.92
N ASP A 238 -7.75 9.77 25.89
CA ASP A 238 -7.05 11.00 26.26
C ASP A 238 -6.20 11.54 25.11
N ASN A 239 -5.68 10.65 24.26
CA ASN A 239 -4.85 11.01 23.11
C ASN A 239 -5.70 11.42 21.91
N ALA A 240 -5.48 12.63 21.41
CA ALA A 240 -6.24 13.19 20.29
C ALA A 240 -6.08 12.39 18.96
N ASP A 241 -4.91 11.77 18.73
CA ASP A 241 -4.69 10.96 17.53
C ASP A 241 -5.50 9.66 17.60
N VAL A 242 -5.64 9.07 18.78
CA VAL A 242 -6.49 7.89 19.01
C VAL A 242 -7.96 8.25 18.82
N ARG A 243 -8.43 9.39 19.40
CA ARG A 243 -9.80 9.86 19.17
C ARG A 243 -10.07 10.09 17.67
N ALA A 244 -9.16 10.77 16.97
CA ALA A 244 -9.29 11.01 15.53
C ALA A 244 -9.33 9.70 14.71
N ALA A 245 -8.50 8.72 15.09
CA ALA A 245 -8.51 7.40 14.46
C ALA A 245 -9.82 6.66 14.71
N ALA A 246 -10.35 6.73 15.94
CA ALA A 246 -11.64 6.13 16.29
C ALA A 246 -12.81 6.75 15.54
N ILE A 247 -12.86 8.09 15.44
CA ILE A 247 -13.88 8.81 14.66
C ILE A 247 -13.76 8.45 13.16
N SER A 248 -12.55 8.35 12.63
CA SER A 248 -12.34 7.91 11.25
C SER A 248 -12.83 6.48 11.03
N ALA A 249 -12.56 5.58 11.98
CA ALA A 249 -12.99 4.18 11.94
C ALA A 249 -14.52 4.04 12.05
N LEU A 250 -15.18 4.81 12.91
CA LEU A 250 -16.65 4.87 12.99
C LEU A 250 -17.28 5.30 11.65
N GLY A 251 -16.68 6.31 11.00
CA GLY A 251 -17.10 6.73 9.67
C GLY A 251 -16.84 5.68 8.58
N ALA A 252 -15.79 4.85 8.72
CA ALA A 252 -15.50 3.75 7.80
C ALA A 252 -16.45 2.56 8.00
N LEU A 253 -16.78 2.22 9.25
CA LEU A 253 -17.83 1.23 9.57
C LEU A 253 -19.18 1.56 8.95
N GLY A 254 -19.52 2.85 8.83
CA GLY A 254 -20.68 3.32 8.06
C GLY A 254 -22.03 3.14 8.73
N TYR A 255 -22.10 2.79 10.02
CA TYR A 255 -23.36 2.62 10.74
C TYR A 255 -23.97 3.96 11.15
N ALA A 256 -25.27 4.13 10.88
CA ALA A 256 -26.01 5.33 11.27
C ALA A 256 -26.00 5.57 12.79
N ASP A 257 -25.95 4.51 13.58
CA ASP A 257 -25.89 4.58 15.06
C ASP A 257 -24.66 5.32 15.57
N ALA A 258 -23.61 5.46 14.77
CA ALA A 258 -22.42 6.27 15.09
C ALA A 258 -22.67 7.78 14.92
N ALA A 259 -23.68 8.21 14.17
CA ALA A 259 -23.90 9.61 13.81
C ALA A 259 -23.96 10.59 15.00
N PRO A 260 -24.63 10.30 16.13
CA PRO A 260 -24.64 11.19 17.29
C PRO A 260 -23.26 11.41 17.87
N MET A 261 -22.40 10.38 17.90
CA MET A 261 -21.04 10.46 18.41
C MET A 261 -20.13 11.23 17.45
N LEU A 262 -20.27 10.97 16.15
CA LEU A 262 -19.56 11.74 15.12
C LEU A 262 -19.93 13.22 15.19
N ALA A 263 -21.22 13.51 15.44
CA ALA A 263 -21.69 14.88 15.62
C ALA A 263 -21.13 15.54 16.88
N ALA A 264 -21.01 14.83 17.99
CA ALA A 264 -20.35 15.35 19.20
C ALA A 264 -18.86 15.65 18.95
N ALA A 265 -18.16 14.83 18.18
CA ALA A 265 -16.75 15.01 17.86
C ALA A 265 -16.47 16.26 16.97
N THR A 266 -17.48 16.89 16.38
CA THR A 266 -17.31 18.18 15.69
C THR A 266 -16.95 19.33 16.63
N GLU A 267 -17.13 19.15 17.93
CA GLU A 267 -16.83 20.13 18.98
C GLU A 267 -15.58 19.77 19.79
N ASP A 268 -14.79 18.77 19.34
CA ASP A 268 -13.55 18.36 20.03
C ASP A 268 -12.54 19.52 20.10
N ALA A 269 -11.82 19.60 21.21
CA ALA A 269 -10.79 20.60 21.42
C ALA A 269 -9.68 20.53 20.35
N HIS A 270 -9.37 19.32 19.85
CA HIS A 270 -8.29 19.12 18.89
C HIS A 270 -8.81 19.12 17.45
N TRP A 271 -8.24 19.99 16.63
CA TRP A 271 -8.67 20.19 15.25
C TRP A 271 -8.68 18.92 14.38
N CYS A 272 -7.74 17.98 14.60
CA CYS A 272 -7.70 16.74 13.80
C CYS A 272 -8.92 15.86 14.07
N VAL A 273 -9.48 15.88 15.27
CA VAL A 273 -10.70 15.14 15.62
C VAL A 273 -11.90 15.78 14.93
N ARG A 274 -12.03 17.14 14.98
CA ARG A 274 -13.09 17.87 14.29
C ARG A 274 -13.06 17.64 12.78
N LEU A 275 -11.86 17.62 12.18
CA LEU A 275 -11.64 17.28 10.77
C LEU A 275 -12.17 15.90 10.44
N LYS A 276 -11.82 14.89 11.25
CA LYS A 276 -12.28 13.51 11.04
C LYS A 276 -13.76 13.33 11.29
N ALA A 277 -14.35 14.11 12.18
CA ALA A 277 -15.78 14.14 12.40
C ALA A 277 -16.54 14.64 11.17
N ALA A 278 -16.09 15.73 10.54
CA ALA A 278 -16.67 16.23 9.29
C ALA A 278 -16.60 15.16 8.17
N GLU A 279 -15.41 14.56 7.95
CA GLU A 279 -15.23 13.49 6.95
C GLU A 279 -16.18 12.30 7.21
N ALA A 280 -16.29 11.86 8.47
CA ALA A 280 -17.08 10.73 8.88
C ALA A 280 -18.58 10.98 8.70
N LEU A 281 -19.09 12.15 9.10
CA LEU A 281 -20.50 12.55 8.91
C LEU A 281 -20.88 12.58 7.43
N GLY A 282 -20.02 13.13 6.57
CA GLY A 282 -20.20 13.12 5.12
C GLY A 282 -20.16 11.71 4.54
N ARG A 283 -19.38 10.80 5.11
CA ARG A 283 -19.27 9.40 4.69
C ARG A 283 -20.49 8.58 5.10
N VAL A 284 -20.95 8.71 6.33
CA VAL A 284 -22.16 8.03 6.84
C VAL A 284 -23.43 8.59 6.17
N GLY A 285 -23.43 9.85 5.78
CA GLY A 285 -24.59 10.51 5.18
C GLY A 285 -25.61 10.97 6.23
N ALA A 286 -25.13 11.33 7.41
CA ALA A 286 -25.93 11.75 8.54
C ALA A 286 -26.49 13.18 8.35
N PHE A 287 -27.46 13.32 7.47
CA PHE A 287 -28.03 14.63 7.08
C PHE A 287 -28.66 15.38 8.25
N GLU A 288 -29.21 14.69 9.24
CA GLU A 288 -29.75 15.25 10.48
C GLU A 288 -28.72 16.07 11.27
N HIS A 289 -27.42 15.84 11.04
CA HIS A 289 -26.32 16.58 11.66
C HIS A 289 -25.70 17.65 10.75
N HIS A 290 -26.32 17.94 9.61
CA HIS A 290 -25.88 18.96 8.64
C HIS A 290 -25.52 20.31 9.31
N ALA A 291 -26.33 20.79 10.27
CA ALA A 291 -26.07 22.06 10.97
C ALA A 291 -24.75 22.04 11.78
N ARG A 292 -24.31 20.86 12.26
CA ARG A 292 -23.03 20.74 12.96
C ARG A 292 -21.84 20.81 12.00
N VAL A 293 -21.97 20.16 10.83
CA VAL A 293 -20.94 20.26 9.78
C VAL A 293 -20.86 21.68 9.23
N ALA A 294 -22.00 22.36 9.07
CA ALA A 294 -22.04 23.76 8.62
C ALA A 294 -21.28 24.70 9.54
N ARG A 295 -21.34 24.51 10.86
CA ARG A 295 -20.54 25.31 11.81
C ARG A 295 -19.04 25.16 11.61
N LEU A 296 -18.56 24.00 11.16
CA LEU A 296 -17.13 23.76 10.87
C LEU A 296 -16.63 24.52 9.63
N LEU A 297 -17.49 25.10 8.82
CA LEU A 297 -17.09 26.02 7.72
C LEU A 297 -16.46 27.31 8.24
N GLU A 298 -16.73 27.63 9.51
CA GLU A 298 -16.17 28.82 10.21
C GLU A 298 -15.06 28.45 11.20
N ASP A 299 -14.55 27.19 11.17
CA ASP A 299 -13.48 26.72 12.07
C ASP A 299 -12.19 27.52 11.87
N ASP A 300 -11.45 27.77 12.95
CA ASP A 300 -10.19 28.52 12.91
C ASP A 300 -9.14 27.83 12.01
N VAL A 301 -9.17 26.50 11.91
CA VAL A 301 -8.21 25.69 11.16
C VAL A 301 -8.70 25.50 9.72
N TRP A 302 -7.91 25.95 8.76
CA TRP A 302 -8.24 25.84 7.32
C TRP A 302 -8.57 24.42 6.86
N TRP A 303 -7.83 23.42 7.34
CA TRP A 303 -8.06 22.02 6.98
C TRP A 303 -9.42 21.49 7.44
N VAL A 304 -9.92 21.98 8.59
CA VAL A 304 -11.26 21.62 9.09
C VAL A 304 -12.31 22.23 8.18
N ARG A 305 -12.19 23.54 7.84
CA ARG A 305 -13.10 24.21 6.90
C ARG A 305 -13.17 23.50 5.56
N PHE A 306 -12.02 23.15 4.99
CA PHE A 306 -11.93 22.44 3.71
C PHE A 306 -12.67 21.09 3.75
N ARG A 307 -12.46 20.29 4.81
CA ARG A 307 -13.15 19.00 4.97
C ARG A 307 -14.63 19.14 5.28
N ALA A 308 -15.03 20.18 5.99
CA ALA A 308 -16.42 20.51 6.22
C ALA A 308 -17.15 20.84 4.90
N GLU A 309 -16.53 21.62 4.02
CA GLU A 309 -17.08 21.92 2.69
C GLU A 309 -17.30 20.64 1.86
N GLU A 310 -16.29 19.77 1.81
CA GLU A 310 -16.37 18.48 1.12
C GLU A 310 -17.48 17.58 1.71
N ALA A 311 -17.60 17.55 3.04
CA ALA A 311 -18.65 16.79 3.72
C ALA A 311 -20.05 17.36 3.43
N MET A 312 -20.21 18.68 3.42
CA MET A 312 -21.46 19.36 3.06
C MET A 312 -21.89 19.02 1.64
N HIS A 313 -20.98 19.02 0.68
CA HIS A 313 -21.27 18.63 -0.70
C HIS A 313 -21.81 17.21 -0.75
N LYS A 314 -21.13 16.25 -0.10
CA LYS A 314 -21.57 14.83 -0.04
C LYS A 314 -22.93 14.65 0.63
N LEU A 315 -23.22 15.41 1.70
CA LEU A 315 -24.50 15.36 2.38
C LEU A 315 -25.62 15.89 1.48
N ASN A 316 -25.41 16.99 0.76
CA ASN A 316 -26.38 17.57 -0.16
C ASN A 316 -26.66 16.64 -1.34
N GLU A 317 -25.64 16.08 -1.99
CA GLU A 317 -25.81 15.12 -3.09
C GLU A 317 -26.63 13.90 -2.68
N ARG A 318 -26.39 13.36 -1.46
CA ARG A 318 -27.14 12.22 -0.94
C ARG A 318 -28.59 12.58 -0.60
N ALA A 319 -28.82 13.78 -0.06
CA ALA A 319 -30.18 14.27 0.22
C ALA A 319 -30.98 14.41 -1.09
N GLU A 320 -30.40 14.99 -2.12
CA GLU A 320 -31.01 15.11 -3.44
C GLU A 320 -31.32 13.73 -4.06
N ALA A 321 -30.36 12.81 -4.01
CA ALA A 321 -30.56 11.44 -4.51
C ALA A 321 -31.68 10.70 -3.74
N HIS A 322 -31.76 10.89 -2.42
CA HIS A 322 -32.81 10.33 -1.59
C HIS A 322 -34.19 10.89 -1.96
N ILE A 323 -34.33 12.22 -2.13
CA ILE A 323 -35.54 12.89 -2.54
C ILE A 323 -36.01 12.37 -3.90
N VAL A 324 -35.11 12.24 -4.88
CA VAL A 324 -35.41 11.70 -6.22
C VAL A 324 -35.92 10.24 -6.11
N SER A 325 -35.23 9.41 -5.31
CA SER A 325 -35.62 8.00 -5.09
C SER A 325 -36.99 7.87 -4.45
N VAL A 326 -37.30 8.67 -3.42
CA VAL A 326 -38.61 8.70 -2.76
C VAL A 326 -39.69 9.17 -3.73
N ALA A 327 -39.45 10.23 -4.50
CA ALA A 327 -40.37 10.73 -5.50
C ALA A 327 -40.69 9.68 -6.60
N GLN A 328 -39.67 8.93 -7.04
CA GLN A 328 -39.85 7.82 -7.99
C GLN A 328 -40.67 6.68 -7.38
N SER A 329 -40.41 6.32 -6.13
CA SER A 329 -41.18 5.28 -5.41
C SER A 329 -42.64 5.68 -5.20
N VAL A 330 -42.89 6.92 -4.82
CA VAL A 330 -44.24 7.47 -4.69
C VAL A 330 -44.98 7.48 -6.04
N ARG A 331 -44.28 7.84 -7.12
CA ARG A 331 -44.87 7.83 -8.47
C ARG A 331 -45.17 6.42 -8.95
N ALA A 332 -44.38 5.43 -8.60
CA ALA A 332 -44.59 4.02 -8.93
C ALA A 332 -45.77 3.42 -8.13
N LEU A 333 -46.02 3.91 -6.91
CA LEU A 333 -47.14 3.50 -6.03
C LEU A 333 -48.42 4.26 -6.32
N ALA A 334 -48.40 5.37 -7.08
CA ALA A 334 -49.58 6.09 -7.47
C ALA A 334 -50.42 5.18 -8.38
N PRO A 335 -51.69 4.83 -7.98
CA PRO A 335 -52.54 3.96 -8.79
C PRO A 335 -52.75 4.63 -10.15
N GLN A 336 -52.67 3.84 -11.23
CA GLN A 336 -53.06 4.26 -12.59
C GLN A 336 -54.57 4.57 -12.64
N ARG A 337 -54.97 5.68 -12.02
CA ARG A 337 -56.36 6.19 -12.06
C ARG A 337 -56.57 6.96 -13.36
N GLY A 338 -56.39 6.35 -14.51
CA GLY A 338 -56.53 7.03 -15.80
C GLY A 338 -57.04 6.16 -16.97
N ALA A 339 -57.04 4.83 -16.84
CA ALA A 339 -57.35 3.94 -17.97
C ALA A 339 -58.76 3.35 -17.97
N ALA A 340 -59.67 3.86 -17.16
CA ALA A 340 -61.04 3.31 -17.02
C ALA A 340 -62.18 4.27 -17.41
N ARG A 341 -61.90 5.25 -18.28
CA ARG A 341 -62.98 6.21 -18.68
C ARG A 341 -63.21 6.35 -20.20
N ASP A 342 -62.72 5.43 -21.01
CA ASP A 342 -63.00 5.47 -22.45
C ASP A 342 -63.43 4.10 -23.04
N ARG A 343 -64.28 3.36 -22.31
CA ARG A 343 -65.05 2.28 -22.91
C ARG A 343 -66.48 2.35 -22.34
N GLY A 344 -67.27 3.17 -22.99
CA GLY A 344 -68.68 3.20 -22.68
C GLY A 344 -69.34 4.38 -23.33
N LEU A 345 -69.52 4.34 -24.65
CA LEU A 345 -70.71 4.78 -25.37
C LEU A 345 -70.62 4.26 -26.79
#